data_9f957b98dc26491de7d41454f88843b6
#
_entry.id   9f957b98dc26491de7d41454f88843b6
#
_cell.length_a   1.000
_cell.length_b   1.000
_cell.length_c   1.000
_cell.angle_alpha   90.00
_cell.angle_beta   90.00
_cell.angle_gamma   90.00
#
_symmetry.space_group_name_H-M   'P 1'
#
loop_
_entity.id
_entity.type
_entity.pdbx_description
1 polymer ?
#
loop_
_entity_poly.entity_id
_entity_poly.type
_entity_poly.pdbx_seq_one_letter_code
_entity_poly.pdbx_strand_id
1 'polypeptide(L)'
;ATLNRDLMMTDSEAWIVQEPVPIGPRGGYQVQRESHMGFARIFDNVWGGKRHAMVGPTQVDRYGQANISMIGADHHRPKSMMLGVRGFPGNSISHANSFFVPNHSTKVFVEGEVDMVASAGYNPARVERGWSIDEIDIRLIVTNLCVMDFGGPRHQVRLRSLHPGVGVAQVQAATGFPLHVE
;
A
#
# COMPACT_ATOMS: atom_id res chain seq x y z
N ALA A 1 -6.63 10.04 -13.68
CA ALA A 1 -6.58 11.24 -14.48
C ALA A 1 -6.65 10.95 -15.99
N THR A 2 -5.83 10.08 -16.57
CA THR A 2 -5.90 9.77 -18.01
C THR A 2 -7.18 9.04 -18.42
N LEU A 3 -7.72 8.19 -17.57
CA LEU A 3 -8.95 7.41 -17.79
C LEU A 3 -10.20 8.05 -17.18
N ASN A 4 -10.02 8.89 -16.18
CA ASN A 4 -11.09 9.62 -15.51
C ASN A 4 -10.64 11.06 -15.28
N ARG A 5 -11.17 11.99 -16.10
CA ARG A 5 -10.80 13.42 -16.05
C ARG A 5 -11.35 14.15 -14.82
N ASP A 6 -12.36 13.58 -14.19
CA ASP A 6 -12.96 14.14 -12.96
C ASP A 6 -12.18 13.75 -11.69
N LEU A 7 -11.15 12.92 -11.85
CA LEU A 7 -10.33 12.48 -10.73
C LEU A 7 -9.38 13.59 -10.30
N MET A 8 -9.60 14.13 -9.11
CA MET A 8 -8.63 15.00 -8.45
C MET A 8 -7.52 14.19 -7.80
N MET A 9 -6.29 14.63 -8.01
CA MET A 9 -5.09 14.05 -7.40
C MET A 9 -4.36 15.10 -6.59
N THR A 10 -3.58 14.63 -5.62
CA THR A 10 -2.59 15.48 -4.95
C THR A 10 -1.20 14.90 -5.15
N ASP A 11 -0.21 15.78 -5.26
CA ASP A 11 1.18 15.40 -5.18
C ASP A 11 1.60 15.15 -3.72
N SER A 12 2.88 14.78 -3.51
CA SER A 12 3.43 14.50 -2.18
C SER A 12 3.53 15.74 -1.26
N GLU A 13 3.38 16.93 -1.82
CA GLU A 13 3.45 18.20 -1.10
C GLU A 13 2.06 18.80 -0.83
N ALA A 14 1.00 18.03 -1.03
CA ALA A 14 -0.38 18.44 -0.82
C ALA A 14 -0.92 19.48 -1.82
N TRP A 15 -0.31 19.60 -2.99
CA TRP A 15 -0.86 20.38 -4.10
C TRP A 15 -1.89 19.57 -4.89
N ILE A 16 -2.98 20.21 -5.26
CA ILE A 16 -3.91 19.64 -6.24
C ILE A 16 -3.28 19.75 -7.61
N VAL A 17 -3.27 18.65 -8.35
CA VAL A 17 -2.69 18.53 -9.68
C VAL A 17 -3.71 17.97 -10.68
N GLN A 18 -3.73 18.49 -11.90
CA GLN A 18 -4.64 18.04 -12.95
C GLN A 18 -4.18 16.75 -13.63
N GLU A 19 -2.88 16.55 -13.69
CA GLU A 19 -2.27 15.43 -14.40
C GLU A 19 -1.43 14.57 -13.47
N PRO A 20 -1.31 13.25 -13.75
CA PRO A 20 -0.40 12.38 -13.04
C PRO A 20 1.03 12.91 -13.12
N VAL A 21 1.66 13.09 -11.97
CA VAL A 21 3.08 13.45 -11.92
C VAL A 21 3.91 12.25 -12.34
N PRO A 22 4.84 12.37 -13.32
CA PRO A 22 5.69 11.28 -13.75
C PRO A 22 6.48 10.66 -12.61
N ILE A 23 6.60 9.33 -12.62
CA ILE A 23 7.40 8.56 -11.68
C ILE A 23 8.84 8.44 -12.22
N GLY A 24 9.83 8.63 -11.35
CA GLY A 24 11.25 8.56 -11.73
C GLY A 24 11.83 9.91 -12.16
N PRO A 25 12.94 9.91 -12.94
CA PRO A 25 13.58 11.13 -13.41
C PRO A 25 12.62 11.96 -14.25
N ARG A 26 12.35 13.19 -13.85
CA ARG A 26 11.32 14.04 -14.47
C ARG A 26 11.83 14.91 -15.62
N GLY A 27 13.15 14.94 -15.90
CA GLY A 27 13.73 15.55 -17.09
C GLY A 27 13.31 17.01 -17.38
N GLY A 28 13.03 17.82 -16.38
CA GLY A 28 12.53 19.19 -16.56
C GLY A 28 11.00 19.30 -16.63
N TYR A 29 10.24 18.19 -16.43
CA TYR A 29 8.79 18.26 -16.31
C TYR A 29 8.36 19.20 -15.18
N GLN A 30 7.50 20.16 -15.51
CA GLN A 30 6.92 21.10 -14.55
C GLN A 30 5.55 20.60 -14.11
N VAL A 31 5.40 20.35 -12.80
CA VAL A 31 4.12 19.92 -12.23
C VAL A 31 3.08 21.03 -12.37
N GLN A 32 1.96 20.73 -13.00
CA GLN A 32 0.82 21.65 -13.14
C GLN A 32 0.03 21.65 -11.82
N ARG A 33 0.29 22.65 -11.00
CA ARG A 33 -0.35 22.82 -9.68
C ARG A 33 -1.49 23.81 -9.79
N GLU A 34 -2.66 23.44 -9.28
CA GLU A 34 -3.83 24.32 -9.24
C GLU A 34 -3.95 25.08 -7.91
N SER A 35 -3.91 24.35 -6.80
CA SER A 35 -4.05 24.93 -5.47
C SER A 35 -3.38 24.09 -4.41
N HIS A 36 -3.07 24.70 -3.28
CA HIS A 36 -2.50 24.01 -2.13
C HIS A 36 -3.60 23.62 -1.14
N MET A 37 -3.77 22.33 -0.91
CA MET A 37 -4.76 21.83 0.03
C MET A 37 -4.28 21.93 1.49
N GLY A 38 -2.98 21.74 1.71
CA GLY A 38 -2.39 21.61 3.02
C GLY A 38 -2.58 20.23 3.65
N PHE A 39 -1.65 19.80 4.48
CA PHE A 39 -1.67 18.46 5.06
C PHE A 39 -2.87 18.21 5.99
N ALA A 40 -3.31 19.20 6.74
CA ALA A 40 -4.49 19.05 7.60
C ALA A 40 -5.73 18.65 6.78
N ARG A 41 -6.03 19.38 5.71
CA ARG A 41 -7.17 19.06 4.85
C ARG A 41 -7.04 17.74 4.10
N ILE A 42 -5.81 17.33 3.77
CA ILE A 42 -5.58 16.01 3.19
C ILE A 42 -6.03 14.94 4.18
N PHE A 43 -5.58 15.01 5.43
CA PHE A 43 -5.97 14.05 6.46
C PHE A 43 -7.46 14.09 6.76
N ASP A 44 -8.10 15.26 6.80
CA ASP A 44 -9.55 15.38 6.95
C ASP A 44 -10.31 14.68 5.81
N ASN A 45 -9.86 14.85 4.56
CA ASN A 45 -10.46 14.15 3.41
C ASN A 45 -10.23 12.65 3.44
N VAL A 46 -9.04 12.23 3.86
CA VAL A 46 -8.67 10.83 4.01
C VAL A 46 -9.57 10.18 5.06
N TRP A 47 -9.64 10.72 6.26
CA TRP A 47 -10.44 10.18 7.36
C TRP A 47 -11.96 10.34 7.15
N GLY A 48 -12.37 11.31 6.38
CA GLY A 48 -13.74 11.44 5.92
C GLY A 48 -14.17 10.45 4.84
N GLY A 49 -13.32 9.50 4.46
CA GLY A 49 -13.60 8.45 3.49
C GLY A 49 -13.74 8.93 2.04
N LYS A 50 -13.35 10.17 1.76
CA LYS A 50 -13.51 10.79 0.42
C LYS A 50 -12.32 10.57 -0.51
N ARG A 51 -11.28 9.92 -0.04
CA ARG A 51 -10.07 9.68 -0.83
C ARG A 51 -9.66 8.22 -0.79
N HIS A 52 -9.10 7.76 -1.89
CA HIS A 52 -8.36 6.52 -1.97
C HIS A 52 -6.89 6.80 -1.69
N ALA A 53 -6.33 6.20 -0.65
CA ALA A 53 -4.92 6.36 -0.33
C ALA A 53 -4.07 5.30 -1.05
N MET A 54 -2.95 5.76 -1.64
CA MET A 54 -1.91 4.89 -2.17
C MET A 54 -0.73 4.93 -1.20
N VAL A 55 -0.37 3.78 -0.64
CA VAL A 55 0.68 3.66 0.38
C VAL A 55 1.80 2.76 -0.12
N GLY A 56 3.04 3.15 0.10
CA GLY A 56 4.24 2.35 -0.24
C GLY A 56 4.81 1.63 0.98
N PRO A 57 4.33 0.43 1.36
CA PRO A 57 4.88 -0.31 2.49
C PRO A 57 6.25 -0.87 2.18
N THR A 58 7.07 -1.02 3.24
CA THR A 58 8.39 -1.66 3.16
C THR A 58 8.32 -3.16 3.33
N GLN A 59 7.34 -3.66 4.08
CA GLN A 59 7.00 -5.08 4.19
C GLN A 59 5.50 -5.27 4.13
N VAL A 60 5.09 -6.39 3.54
CA VAL A 60 3.70 -6.86 3.45
C VAL A 60 3.69 -8.36 3.70
N ASP A 61 2.79 -8.86 4.52
CA ASP A 61 2.57 -10.29 4.71
C ASP A 61 1.39 -10.81 3.88
N ARG A 62 1.11 -12.11 4.01
CA ARG A 62 0.04 -12.81 3.27
C ARG A 62 -1.37 -12.27 3.52
N TYR A 63 -1.59 -11.53 4.60
CA TYR A 63 -2.87 -10.92 4.95
C TYR A 63 -2.94 -9.43 4.67
N GLY A 64 -1.87 -8.87 4.06
CA GLY A 64 -1.78 -7.44 3.80
C GLY A 64 -1.52 -6.60 5.04
N GLN A 65 -1.07 -7.21 6.16
CA GLN A 65 -0.45 -6.41 7.21
C GLN A 65 0.76 -5.70 6.61
N ALA A 66 0.95 -4.45 6.94
CA ALA A 66 1.97 -3.64 6.30
C ALA A 66 2.82 -2.89 7.31
N ASN A 67 4.10 -2.75 6.96
CA ASN A 67 5.11 -2.07 7.76
C ASN A 67 5.74 -0.93 6.96
N ILE A 68 5.83 0.25 7.58
CA ILE A 68 6.55 1.42 7.08
C ILE A 68 7.43 2.06 8.17
N SER A 69 7.65 1.38 9.28
CA SER A 69 8.26 1.97 10.48
C SER A 69 9.69 1.56 10.71
N MET A 70 9.96 0.27 10.75
CA MET A 70 11.27 -0.26 11.06
C MET A 70 11.47 -1.67 10.51
N ILE A 71 12.70 -2.06 10.32
CA ILE A 71 13.09 -3.44 9.98
C ILE A 71 13.89 -4.03 11.14
N GLY A 72 13.54 -5.23 11.54
CA GLY A 72 14.15 -5.99 12.63
C GLY A 72 13.17 -6.28 13.76
N ALA A 73 13.34 -7.42 14.44
CA ALA A 73 12.43 -7.90 15.49
C ALA A 73 12.52 -7.09 16.80
N ASP A 74 13.64 -6.42 17.05
CA ASP A 74 13.85 -5.63 18.26
C ASP A 74 13.69 -4.13 17.96
N HIS A 75 12.60 -3.55 18.47
CA HIS A 75 12.30 -2.12 18.27
C HIS A 75 13.26 -1.17 19.02
N HIS A 76 14.01 -1.66 20.01
CA HIS A 76 15.05 -0.88 20.67
C HIS A 76 16.38 -0.90 19.89
N ARG A 77 16.56 -1.89 19.01
CA ARG A 77 17.76 -2.06 18.16
C ARG A 77 17.37 -2.48 16.74
N PRO A 78 16.58 -1.66 16.03
CA PRO A 78 16.16 -1.99 14.67
C PRO A 78 17.37 -2.02 13.72
N LYS A 79 17.31 -2.90 12.72
CA LYS A 79 18.30 -2.90 11.62
C LYS A 79 18.19 -1.63 10.77
N SER A 80 17.00 -1.11 10.64
CA SER A 80 16.69 0.13 9.93
C SER A 80 15.48 0.79 10.57
N MET A 81 15.55 2.10 10.76
CA MET A 81 14.44 2.92 11.22
C MET A 81 13.99 3.81 10.05
N MET A 82 12.70 3.85 9.79
CA MET A 82 12.08 4.72 8.81
C MET A 82 11.35 5.87 9.49
N LEU A 83 10.63 6.70 8.74
CA LEU A 83 9.94 7.88 9.29
C LEU A 83 8.77 7.53 10.24
N GLY A 84 8.44 6.25 10.38
CA GLY A 84 7.36 5.76 11.24
C GLY A 84 6.01 5.74 10.54
N VAL A 85 5.02 5.33 11.31
CA VAL A 85 3.68 5.02 10.78
C VAL A 85 2.86 6.24 10.37
N ARG A 86 3.11 7.41 10.97
CA ARG A 86 2.32 8.63 10.75
C ARG A 86 0.81 8.35 10.84
N GLY A 87 0.03 8.77 9.82
CA GLY A 87 -1.40 8.50 9.72
C GLY A 87 -1.79 7.12 9.17
N PHE A 88 -0.84 6.25 8.85
CA PHE A 88 -1.13 4.99 8.17
C PHE A 88 -2.07 4.05 8.93
N PRO A 89 -1.95 3.84 10.25
CA PRO A 89 -2.92 3.04 10.99
C PRO A 89 -4.35 3.56 10.85
N GLY A 90 -4.56 4.86 11.02
CA GLY A 90 -5.86 5.50 10.81
C GLY A 90 -6.34 5.42 9.37
N ASN A 91 -5.44 5.59 8.40
CA ASN A 91 -5.77 5.46 6.99
C ASN A 91 -6.26 4.05 6.65
N SER A 92 -5.68 3.01 7.25
CA SER A 92 -6.00 1.63 6.91
C SER A 92 -7.36 1.16 7.39
N ILE A 93 -8.02 1.90 8.28
CA ILE A 93 -9.36 1.59 8.83
C ILE A 93 -10.43 2.63 8.52
N SER A 94 -10.06 3.78 7.94
CA SER A 94 -11.01 4.91 7.73
C SER A 94 -11.50 5.03 6.30
N HIS A 95 -10.82 4.44 5.32
CA HIS A 95 -11.14 4.60 3.89
C HIS A 95 -10.38 3.61 3.03
N ALA A 96 -10.71 3.61 1.73
CA ALA A 96 -10.07 2.74 0.75
C ALA A 96 -8.57 3.01 0.61
N ASN A 97 -7.80 1.92 0.65
CA ASN A 97 -6.37 1.93 0.45
C ASN A 97 -5.97 0.99 -0.69
N SER A 98 -4.84 1.28 -1.31
CA SER A 98 -4.09 0.32 -2.12
C SER A 98 -2.61 0.47 -1.84
N PHE A 99 -1.87 -0.63 -1.98
CA PHE A 99 -0.43 -0.59 -1.82
C PHE A 99 0.26 -0.44 -3.16
N PHE A 100 1.32 0.34 -3.18
CA PHE A 100 2.20 0.50 -4.32
C PHE A 100 3.61 0.01 -3.94
N VAL A 101 4.06 -1.05 -4.59
CA VAL A 101 5.34 -1.72 -4.31
C VAL A 101 6.19 -1.75 -5.58
N PRO A 102 7.06 -0.76 -5.80
CA PRO A 102 7.84 -0.65 -7.04
C PRO A 102 8.94 -1.70 -7.18
N ASN A 103 9.27 -2.42 -6.12
CA ASN A 103 10.30 -3.46 -6.11
C ASN A 103 9.78 -4.73 -5.43
N HIS A 104 9.08 -5.56 -6.18
CA HIS A 104 8.53 -6.83 -5.73
C HIS A 104 9.65 -7.81 -5.39
N SER A 105 9.78 -8.19 -4.14
CA SER A 105 10.82 -9.09 -3.66
C SER A 105 10.42 -9.75 -2.33
N THR A 106 11.08 -10.85 -1.97
CA THR A 106 10.90 -11.52 -0.68
C THR A 106 11.31 -10.66 0.53
N LYS A 107 12.04 -9.57 0.32
CA LYS A 107 12.32 -8.58 1.37
C LYS A 107 11.10 -7.72 1.68
N VAL A 108 10.23 -7.52 0.69
CA VAL A 108 8.98 -6.76 0.85
C VAL A 108 7.82 -7.70 1.17
N PHE A 109 7.66 -8.78 0.40
CA PHE A 109 6.62 -9.79 0.64
C PHE A 109 7.19 -10.90 1.53
N VAL A 110 7.04 -10.74 2.85
CA VAL A 110 7.70 -11.58 3.86
C VAL A 110 6.92 -12.85 4.14
N GLU A 111 7.62 -13.95 4.48
CA GLU A 111 7.02 -15.25 4.76
C GLU A 111 6.13 -15.23 6.02
N GLY A 112 6.61 -14.58 7.07
CA GLY A 112 5.93 -14.45 8.36
C GLY A 112 5.10 -13.17 8.49
N GLU A 113 4.84 -12.78 9.73
CA GLU A 113 4.28 -11.47 10.04
C GLU A 113 5.35 -10.38 9.80
N VAL A 114 4.91 -9.20 9.40
CA VAL A 114 5.81 -8.05 9.23
C VAL A 114 6.47 -7.65 10.56
N ASP A 115 7.68 -7.12 10.51
CA ASP A 115 8.46 -6.77 11.72
C ASP A 115 7.74 -5.76 12.62
N MET A 116 6.95 -4.86 12.05
CA MET A 116 6.07 -3.96 12.77
C MET A 116 4.75 -3.75 12.01
N VAL A 117 3.63 -3.99 12.69
CA VAL A 117 2.30 -3.85 12.09
C VAL A 117 1.85 -2.40 12.16
N ALA A 118 1.97 -1.69 11.05
CA ALA A 118 1.47 -0.32 10.87
C ALA A 118 0.05 -0.29 10.28
N SER A 119 -0.31 -1.33 9.51
CA SER A 119 -1.68 -1.58 9.04
C SER A 119 -2.04 -3.02 9.39
N ALA A 120 -3.23 -3.20 9.98
CA ALA A 120 -3.69 -4.49 10.48
C ALA A 120 -3.93 -5.54 9.36
N GLY A 121 -4.17 -5.10 8.12
CA GLY A 121 -4.53 -6.02 7.05
C GLY A 121 -5.76 -6.87 7.42
N TYR A 122 -5.90 -7.98 6.73
CA TYR A 122 -6.99 -8.95 6.95
C TYR A 122 -6.55 -10.14 7.84
N ASN A 123 -5.60 -9.93 8.76
CA ASN A 123 -5.10 -11.01 9.60
C ASN A 123 -6.18 -11.49 10.59
N PRO A 124 -6.64 -12.76 10.54
CA PRO A 124 -7.67 -13.28 11.44
C PRO A 124 -7.34 -13.13 12.94
N ALA A 125 -6.06 -13.21 13.30
CA ALA A 125 -5.63 -13.05 14.70
C ALA A 125 -5.91 -11.63 15.25
N ARG A 126 -6.11 -10.64 14.40
CA ARG A 126 -6.51 -9.29 14.82
C ARG A 126 -8.00 -9.22 15.12
N VAL A 127 -8.82 -9.93 14.34
CA VAL A 127 -10.28 -10.08 14.59
C VAL A 127 -10.52 -10.76 15.94
N GLU A 128 -9.80 -11.83 16.23
CA GLU A 128 -9.86 -12.55 17.51
C GLU A 128 -9.53 -11.67 18.72
N ARG A 129 -8.79 -10.57 18.49
CA ARG A 129 -8.46 -9.56 19.50
C ARG A 129 -9.45 -8.39 19.56
N GLY A 130 -10.61 -8.51 18.92
CA GLY A 130 -11.66 -7.50 18.93
C GLY A 130 -11.55 -6.44 17.81
N TRP A 131 -10.73 -6.66 16.80
CA TRP A 131 -10.70 -5.82 15.60
C TRP A 131 -11.80 -6.26 14.63
N SER A 132 -12.49 -5.30 14.02
CA SER A 132 -13.44 -5.60 12.95
C SER A 132 -12.74 -5.66 11.60
N ILE A 133 -12.88 -6.80 10.91
CA ILE A 133 -12.38 -6.96 9.55
C ILE A 133 -13.16 -6.10 8.54
N ASP A 134 -14.40 -5.76 8.87
CA ASP A 134 -15.29 -4.96 8.01
C ASP A 134 -14.84 -3.50 7.88
N GLU A 135 -13.99 -3.04 8.80
CA GLU A 135 -13.40 -1.71 8.75
C GLU A 135 -12.18 -1.62 7.84
N ILE A 136 -11.67 -2.75 7.37
CA ILE A 136 -10.50 -2.81 6.48
C ILE A 136 -10.95 -2.75 5.02
N ASP A 137 -10.49 -1.75 4.29
CA ASP A 137 -10.73 -1.61 2.84
C ASP A 137 -9.40 -1.46 2.09
N ILE A 138 -8.60 -2.52 2.09
CA ILE A 138 -7.40 -2.62 1.25
C ILE A 138 -7.81 -3.33 -0.04
N ARG A 139 -7.73 -2.62 -1.16
CA ARG A 139 -8.29 -3.12 -2.42
C ARG A 139 -7.29 -3.86 -3.27
N LEU A 140 -6.13 -3.25 -3.52
CA LEU A 140 -5.13 -3.78 -4.43
C LEU A 140 -3.72 -3.61 -3.87
N ILE A 141 -2.84 -4.50 -4.33
CA ILE A 141 -1.40 -4.34 -4.24
C ILE A 141 -0.86 -4.29 -5.66
N VAL A 142 -0.34 -3.14 -6.07
CA VAL A 142 0.24 -2.93 -7.40
C VAL A 142 1.76 -2.94 -7.30
N THR A 143 2.40 -3.81 -8.05
CA THR A 143 3.86 -3.95 -8.05
C THR A 143 4.45 -3.73 -9.45
N ASN A 144 5.75 -3.83 -9.60
CA ASN A 144 6.40 -3.86 -10.90
C ASN A 144 6.22 -5.19 -11.67
N LEU A 145 5.70 -6.24 -11.03
CA LEU A 145 5.49 -7.55 -11.65
C LEU A 145 4.02 -7.86 -11.91
N CYS A 146 3.13 -7.44 -11.03
CA CYS A 146 1.74 -7.90 -11.04
C CYS A 146 0.81 -6.97 -10.27
N VAL A 147 -0.49 -7.26 -10.35
CA VAL A 147 -1.53 -6.73 -9.48
C VAL A 147 -2.08 -7.89 -8.64
N MET A 148 -2.22 -7.67 -7.35
CA MET A 148 -2.79 -8.61 -6.40
C MET A 148 -3.99 -7.98 -5.68
N ASP A 149 -4.90 -8.81 -5.19
CA ASP A 149 -6.03 -8.46 -4.34
C ASP A 149 -6.10 -9.35 -3.09
N PHE A 150 -7.18 -9.29 -2.35
CA PHE A 150 -7.42 -10.08 -1.13
C PHE A 150 -8.54 -11.10 -1.30
N GLY A 151 -8.73 -11.60 -2.53
CA GLY A 151 -9.72 -12.63 -2.87
C GLY A 151 -9.29 -14.06 -2.54
N GLY A 152 -8.13 -14.27 -1.94
CA GLY A 152 -7.69 -15.58 -1.46
C GLY A 152 -8.46 -16.07 -0.22
N PRO A 153 -8.25 -17.34 0.21
CA PRO A 153 -8.89 -17.88 1.39
C PRO A 153 -8.66 -17.03 2.63
N ARG A 154 -9.73 -16.69 3.36
CA ARG A 154 -9.67 -15.83 4.56
C ARG A 154 -8.99 -14.49 4.29
N HIS A 155 -9.29 -13.87 3.13
CA HIS A 155 -8.71 -12.61 2.68
C HIS A 155 -7.18 -12.61 2.52
N GLN A 156 -6.58 -13.76 2.22
CA GLN A 156 -5.17 -13.80 1.86
C GLN A 156 -4.94 -13.16 0.50
N VAL A 157 -3.72 -12.64 0.34
CA VAL A 157 -3.25 -12.06 -0.91
C VAL A 157 -3.38 -13.07 -2.05
N ARG A 158 -3.98 -12.64 -3.17
CA ARG A 158 -4.20 -13.42 -4.38
C ARG A 158 -3.63 -12.68 -5.59
N LEU A 159 -2.96 -13.41 -6.47
CA LEU A 159 -2.53 -12.89 -7.75
C LEU A 159 -3.74 -12.70 -8.66
N ARG A 160 -4.00 -11.48 -9.10
CA ARG A 160 -5.12 -11.12 -9.96
C ARG A 160 -4.72 -10.98 -11.42
N SER A 161 -3.59 -10.31 -11.70
CA SER A 161 -3.09 -10.15 -13.07
C SER A 161 -1.58 -9.97 -13.10
N LEU A 162 -0.97 -10.35 -14.21
CA LEU A 162 0.45 -10.20 -14.49
C LEU A 162 0.68 -8.99 -15.39
N HIS A 163 1.81 -8.33 -15.23
CA HIS A 163 2.25 -7.35 -16.20
C HIS A 163 2.84 -8.04 -17.45
N PRO A 164 2.86 -7.37 -18.61
CA PRO A 164 3.39 -7.96 -19.84
C PRO A 164 4.79 -8.53 -19.66
N GLY A 165 4.99 -9.78 -20.09
CA GLY A 165 6.27 -10.46 -20.03
C GLY A 165 6.61 -11.11 -18.67
N VAL A 166 5.74 -11.02 -17.68
CA VAL A 166 5.92 -11.62 -16.35
C VAL A 166 5.19 -12.96 -16.26
N GLY A 167 5.84 -13.97 -15.66
CA GLY A 167 5.22 -15.28 -15.39
C GLY A 167 4.86 -15.49 -13.92
N VAL A 168 3.88 -16.37 -13.64
CA VAL A 168 3.45 -16.73 -12.27
C VAL A 168 4.64 -17.21 -11.42
N ALA A 169 5.50 -18.07 -11.99
CA ALA A 169 6.67 -18.60 -11.29
C ALA A 169 7.64 -17.50 -10.84
N GLN A 170 7.78 -16.44 -11.63
CA GLN A 170 8.62 -15.28 -11.30
C GLN A 170 8.03 -14.52 -10.11
N VAL A 171 6.72 -14.29 -10.10
CA VAL A 171 6.04 -13.61 -9.00
C VAL A 171 6.14 -14.45 -7.73
N GLN A 172 5.89 -15.77 -7.81
CA GLN A 172 6.00 -16.67 -6.66
C GLN A 172 7.41 -16.69 -6.09
N ALA A 173 8.44 -16.75 -6.91
CA ALA A 173 9.84 -16.73 -6.46
C ALA A 173 10.23 -15.42 -5.75
N ALA A 174 9.55 -14.32 -6.07
CA ALA A 174 9.74 -13.02 -5.44
C ALA A 174 8.83 -12.77 -4.23
N THR A 175 7.93 -13.72 -3.88
CA THR A 175 6.97 -13.62 -2.78
C THR A 175 7.30 -14.63 -1.70
N GLY A 176 7.44 -14.19 -0.44
CA GLY A 176 7.82 -15.03 0.69
C GLY A 176 6.73 -15.98 1.20
N PHE A 177 5.52 -15.95 0.62
CA PHE A 177 4.41 -16.84 0.99
C PHE A 177 3.76 -17.45 -0.25
N PRO A 178 3.05 -18.59 -0.12
CA PRO A 178 2.32 -19.20 -1.23
C PRO A 178 1.27 -18.25 -1.79
N LEU A 179 1.28 -18.01 -3.10
CA LEU A 179 0.29 -17.18 -3.79
C LEU A 179 -0.92 -18.02 -4.19
N HIS A 180 -2.11 -17.47 -3.92
CA HIS A 180 -3.33 -17.91 -4.57
C HIS A 180 -3.40 -17.24 -5.95
N VAL A 181 -3.80 -17.99 -6.97
CA VAL A 181 -3.96 -17.50 -8.35
C VAL A 181 -5.45 -17.54 -8.68
N GLU A 182 -5.94 -16.49 -9.35
CA GLU A 182 -7.33 -16.42 -9.81
C GLU A 182 -7.62 -17.40 -10.94
#